data_c484883b9084aa694caf24616414ca24
#
_entry.id   c484883b9084aa694caf24616414ca24
#
_cell.length_a   1.000
_cell.length_b   1.000
_cell.length_c   1.000
_cell.angle_alpha   90.00
_cell.angle_beta   90.00
_cell.angle_gamma   90.00
#
_symmetry.space_group_name_H-M   'P 1'
#
loop_
_entity.id
_entity.type
_entity.pdbx_description
1 polymer ?
#
loop_
_entity_poly.entity_id
_entity_poly.type
_entity_poly.pdbx_seq_one_letter_code
_entity_poly.pdbx_strand_id
1 'polypeptide(L)'
;MKIKQLILTSMAVFLPYLCHAQSISPSAVYTNDEGVQTESNDNIAGQAPLNVNFYANPSDMDGLDPIYEWHFRLTGEEKDMMVRYEENTDYTFTNAGVTRVTLVVKINGNTEVLDSATFVVTVSESKLIFPNAFSPNGDEKNPTFRPKEYQSLVEFHAYIFNRWGHKLYEWTDPSADGWDGTFNGKPVKDGVYFLLCKAKGADGRVYNIRKDVNLLRGYLEDTNNE
;
A
#
# COMPACT_ATOMS: atom_id res chain seq x y z
N MET A 1 80.21 -10.03 -44.25
CA MET A 1 79.44 -10.83 -43.24
C MET A 1 78.38 -9.88 -42.60
N LYS A 2 77.09 -9.94 -43.02
CA LYS A 2 76.04 -9.04 -42.53
C LYS A 2 75.25 -9.76 -41.48
N ILE A 3 75.30 -9.26 -40.29
CA ILE A 3 74.52 -9.75 -39.14
C ILE A 3 73.08 -9.15 -39.26
N LYS A 4 72.11 -10.03 -39.47
CA LYS A 4 70.70 -9.63 -39.41
C LYS A 4 70.27 -9.61 -37.92
N GLN A 5 69.96 -8.43 -37.36
CA GLN A 5 69.30 -8.29 -36.11
C GLN A 5 67.81 -8.68 -36.23
N LEU A 6 67.43 -9.71 -35.48
CA LEU A 6 66.04 -10.16 -35.35
C LEU A 6 65.40 -9.32 -34.26
N ILE A 7 64.53 -8.39 -34.63
CA ILE A 7 63.72 -7.61 -33.66
C ILE A 7 62.53 -8.48 -33.28
N LEU A 8 62.51 -9.01 -32.01
CA LEU A 8 61.42 -9.74 -31.45
C LEU A 8 60.42 -8.70 -30.83
N THR A 9 59.36 -8.35 -31.57
CA THR A 9 58.27 -7.50 -31.04
C THR A 9 57.41 -8.33 -30.14
N SER A 10 57.55 -8.12 -28.81
CA SER A 10 56.65 -8.65 -27.79
C SER A 10 55.30 -7.90 -27.89
N MET A 11 54.27 -8.58 -28.42
CA MET A 11 52.89 -8.08 -28.42
C MET A 11 52.28 -8.37 -27.05
N ALA A 12 52.28 -7.37 -26.17
CA ALA A 12 51.57 -7.43 -24.88
C ALA A 12 50.07 -7.50 -25.18
N VAL A 13 49.45 -8.67 -24.98
CA VAL A 13 48.01 -8.85 -24.99
C VAL A 13 47.44 -8.16 -23.74
N PHE A 14 46.88 -6.98 -23.92
CA PHE A 14 46.13 -6.27 -22.88
C PHE A 14 44.76 -6.97 -22.78
N LEU A 15 44.62 -7.93 -21.88
CA LEU A 15 43.30 -8.46 -21.48
C LEU A 15 42.61 -7.37 -20.64
N PRO A 16 41.47 -6.84 -21.09
CA PRO A 16 40.70 -5.96 -20.24
C PRO A 16 40.16 -6.81 -19.06
N TYR A 17 40.68 -6.57 -17.86
CA TYR A 17 40.04 -7.03 -16.66
C TYR A 17 38.70 -6.29 -16.59
N LEU A 18 37.59 -6.97 -16.85
CA LEU A 18 36.26 -6.52 -16.53
C LEU A 18 36.17 -6.46 -15.00
N CYS A 19 36.47 -5.29 -14.45
CA CYS A 19 36.23 -5.01 -13.04
C CYS A 19 34.72 -4.90 -12.88
N HIS A 20 34.08 -5.95 -12.40
CA HIS A 20 32.68 -5.89 -11.96
C HIS A 20 32.68 -5.20 -10.62
N ALA A 21 32.02 -4.04 -10.54
CA ALA A 21 31.83 -3.35 -9.26
C ALA A 21 30.65 -4.00 -8.54
N GLN A 22 30.85 -4.33 -7.26
CA GLN A 22 29.77 -4.75 -6.38
C GLN A 22 28.73 -3.65 -6.32
N SER A 23 27.45 -4.01 -6.46
CA SER A 23 26.36 -3.05 -6.43
C SER A 23 25.05 -3.69 -5.94
N ILE A 24 24.10 -2.85 -5.60
CA ILE A 24 22.70 -3.23 -5.36
C ILE A 24 21.80 -2.54 -6.38
N SER A 25 20.68 -3.18 -6.72
CA SER A 25 19.62 -2.61 -7.55
C SER A 25 18.27 -2.79 -6.85
N PRO A 26 18.05 -2.11 -5.71
CA PRO A 26 16.90 -2.38 -4.86
C PRO A 26 15.58 -2.09 -5.55
N SER A 27 14.60 -2.95 -5.29
CA SER A 27 13.23 -2.76 -5.73
C SER A 27 12.25 -3.03 -4.58
N ALA A 28 11.04 -2.50 -4.72
CA ALA A 28 9.95 -2.73 -3.79
C ALA A 28 8.69 -3.14 -4.57
N VAL A 29 8.00 -4.17 -4.08
CA VAL A 29 6.76 -4.69 -4.66
C VAL A 29 5.62 -4.47 -3.70
N TYR A 30 4.54 -3.86 -4.17
CA TYR A 30 3.33 -3.55 -3.41
C TYR A 30 2.09 -3.64 -4.30
N THR A 31 0.91 -3.67 -3.69
CA THR A 31 -0.36 -3.55 -4.41
C THR A 31 -0.83 -2.11 -4.33
N ASN A 32 -1.04 -1.48 -5.49
CA ASN A 32 -1.52 -0.10 -5.56
C ASN A 32 -3.03 0.02 -5.23
N ASP A 33 -3.54 1.24 -5.21
CA ASP A 33 -4.96 1.53 -4.88
C ASP A 33 -5.96 0.94 -5.90
N GLU A 34 -5.49 0.54 -7.08
CA GLU A 34 -6.29 -0.13 -8.12
C GLU A 34 -6.28 -1.67 -7.97
N GLY A 35 -5.60 -2.19 -6.95
CA GLY A 35 -5.44 -3.63 -6.71
C GLY A 35 -4.42 -4.30 -7.62
N VAL A 36 -3.57 -3.53 -8.31
CA VAL A 36 -2.54 -4.03 -9.23
C VAL A 36 -1.20 -4.13 -8.50
N GLN A 37 -0.56 -5.29 -8.63
CA GLN A 37 0.81 -5.46 -8.12
C GLN A 37 1.77 -4.60 -8.95
N THR A 38 2.52 -3.75 -8.26
CA THR A 38 3.40 -2.74 -8.84
C THR A 38 4.79 -2.86 -8.25
N GLU A 39 5.81 -2.68 -9.07
CA GLU A 39 7.21 -2.61 -8.65
C GLU A 39 7.71 -1.16 -8.78
N SER A 40 8.49 -0.72 -7.79
CA SER A 40 9.13 0.60 -7.76
C SER A 40 10.55 0.50 -7.21
N ASN A 41 11.41 1.39 -7.65
CA ASN A 41 12.78 1.53 -7.13
C ASN A 41 13.00 2.87 -6.39
N ASP A 42 11.93 3.65 -6.16
CA ASP A 42 12.01 4.99 -5.55
C ASP A 42 10.74 5.28 -4.72
N ASN A 43 9.76 5.99 -5.30
CA ASN A 43 8.59 6.47 -4.60
C ASN A 43 7.45 5.45 -4.63
N ILE A 44 6.83 5.24 -3.47
CA ILE A 44 5.69 4.35 -3.26
C ILE A 44 4.57 5.19 -2.64
N ALA A 45 3.37 5.08 -3.18
CA ALA A 45 2.20 5.73 -2.61
C ALA A 45 1.02 4.76 -2.56
N GLY A 46 0.22 4.87 -1.50
CA GLY A 46 -0.97 4.02 -1.35
C GLY A 46 -1.77 4.32 -0.10
N GLN A 47 -2.77 3.48 0.13
CA GLN A 47 -3.66 3.55 1.29
C GLN A 47 -3.23 2.55 2.36
N ALA A 48 -3.45 2.91 3.63
CA ALA A 48 -3.27 1.96 4.73
C ALA A 48 -4.43 0.92 4.79
N PRO A 49 -4.13 -0.33 5.16
CA PRO A 49 -2.80 -0.90 5.38
C PRO A 49 -2.05 -1.15 4.07
N LEU A 50 -0.86 -0.60 3.90
CA LEU A 50 -0.02 -0.77 2.71
C LEU A 50 1.10 -1.75 3.00
N ASN A 51 1.02 -2.96 2.44
CA ASN A 51 2.08 -3.96 2.53
C ASN A 51 3.08 -3.75 1.39
N VAL A 52 4.37 -3.66 1.74
CA VAL A 52 5.47 -3.48 0.78
C VAL A 52 6.55 -4.52 1.06
N ASN A 53 6.97 -5.25 0.03
CA ASN A 53 8.10 -6.16 0.06
C ASN A 53 9.30 -5.46 -0.59
N PHE A 54 10.41 -5.37 0.14
CA PHE A 54 11.64 -4.73 -0.30
C PHE A 54 12.70 -5.78 -0.62
N TYR A 55 13.38 -5.62 -1.74
CA TYR A 55 14.42 -6.51 -2.25
C TYR A 55 15.72 -5.72 -2.46
N ALA A 56 16.85 -6.23 -1.98
CA ALA A 56 18.15 -5.58 -2.16
C ALA A 56 18.71 -5.82 -3.55
N ASN A 57 18.43 -6.97 -4.19
CA ASN A 57 18.91 -7.39 -5.50
C ASN A 57 20.43 -7.15 -5.67
N PRO A 58 21.29 -7.80 -4.85
CA PRO A 58 22.72 -7.62 -4.93
C PRO A 58 23.30 -8.24 -6.20
N SER A 59 24.40 -7.67 -6.72
CA SER A 59 25.18 -8.21 -7.83
C SER A 59 26.67 -8.18 -7.53
N ASP A 60 27.41 -9.18 -8.07
CA ASP A 60 28.86 -9.33 -7.94
C ASP A 60 29.37 -9.38 -6.49
N MET A 61 28.62 -10.03 -5.59
CA MET A 61 28.96 -10.19 -4.17
C MET A 61 29.75 -11.47 -3.85
N ASP A 62 30.20 -12.20 -4.86
CA ASP A 62 30.90 -13.49 -4.70
C ASP A 62 32.15 -13.35 -3.81
N GLY A 63 32.23 -14.16 -2.76
CA GLY A 63 33.34 -14.16 -1.79
C GLY A 63 33.31 -13.03 -0.76
N LEU A 64 32.26 -12.20 -0.76
CA LEU A 64 32.00 -11.19 0.26
C LEU A 64 30.97 -11.72 1.28
N ASP A 65 30.95 -11.08 2.46
CA ASP A 65 29.96 -11.33 3.51
C ASP A 65 29.17 -10.02 3.73
N PRO A 66 28.13 -9.73 2.90
CA PRO A 66 27.40 -8.48 2.97
C PRO A 66 26.46 -8.45 4.18
N ILE A 67 26.39 -7.29 4.81
CA ILE A 67 25.45 -6.95 5.88
C ILE A 67 24.46 -5.95 5.29
N TYR A 68 23.18 -6.29 5.34
CA TYR A 68 22.08 -5.43 4.89
C TYR A 68 21.44 -4.79 6.11
N GLU A 69 21.26 -3.46 6.08
CA GLU A 69 20.58 -2.69 7.14
C GLU A 69 19.45 -1.89 6.51
N TRP A 70 18.20 -2.29 6.78
CA TRP A 70 16.99 -1.57 6.36
C TRP A 70 16.53 -0.65 7.47
N HIS A 71 16.70 0.65 7.30
CA HIS A 71 16.34 1.71 8.24
C HIS A 71 14.97 2.29 7.87
N PHE A 72 13.98 2.16 8.75
CA PHE A 72 12.66 2.73 8.59
C PHE A 72 12.55 3.98 9.46
N ARG A 73 12.36 5.15 8.84
CA ARG A 73 12.29 6.44 9.54
C ARG A 73 11.10 7.26 9.08
N LEU A 74 10.26 7.71 10.02
CA LEU A 74 9.20 8.65 9.73
C LEU A 74 9.81 10.03 9.39
N THR A 75 9.31 10.69 8.36
CA THR A 75 9.80 12.02 7.97
C THR A 75 9.52 13.03 9.09
N GLY A 76 10.56 13.77 9.49
CA GLY A 76 10.52 14.68 10.63
C GLY A 76 11.07 14.11 11.94
N GLU A 77 11.28 12.80 12.01
CA GLU A 77 11.91 12.16 13.18
C GLU A 77 13.42 11.98 12.96
N GLU A 78 14.18 12.12 14.06
CA GLU A 78 15.64 11.91 14.02
C GLU A 78 16.02 10.43 14.14
N LYS A 79 15.16 9.61 14.75
CA LYS A 79 15.43 8.20 15.05
C LYS A 79 14.66 7.28 14.11
N ASP A 80 15.28 6.15 13.80
CA ASP A 80 14.62 5.08 13.11
C ASP A 80 13.53 4.47 14.00
N MET A 81 12.33 4.22 13.43
CA MET A 81 11.29 3.45 14.10
C MET A 81 11.74 1.99 14.24
N MET A 82 12.54 1.51 13.28
CA MET A 82 12.94 0.11 13.19
C MET A 82 14.17 -0.02 12.28
N VAL A 83 15.01 -1.00 12.55
CA VAL A 83 16.08 -1.48 11.66
C VAL A 83 15.94 -2.98 11.50
N ARG A 84 16.11 -3.49 10.27
CA ARG A 84 16.13 -4.92 9.96
C ARG A 84 17.41 -5.29 9.22
N TYR A 85 17.83 -6.55 9.37
CA TYR A 85 19.14 -7.01 8.93
C TYR A 85 19.11 -8.17 7.92
N GLU A 86 17.96 -8.38 7.27
CA GLU A 86 17.81 -9.38 6.21
C GLU A 86 18.18 -8.78 4.84
N GLU A 87 18.56 -9.61 3.88
CA GLU A 87 18.74 -9.19 2.48
C GLU A 87 17.46 -8.59 1.90
N ASN A 88 16.34 -9.28 2.10
CA ASN A 88 15.01 -8.83 1.68
C ASN A 88 14.12 -8.72 2.91
N THR A 89 13.24 -7.71 2.94
CA THR A 89 12.35 -7.45 4.08
C THR A 89 10.97 -7.01 3.61
N ASP A 90 9.98 -7.07 4.51
CA ASP A 90 8.65 -6.55 4.26
C ASP A 90 8.18 -5.65 5.40
N TYR A 91 7.25 -4.77 5.11
CA TYR A 91 6.62 -3.96 6.14
C TYR A 91 5.19 -3.56 5.74
N THR A 92 4.26 -3.61 6.71
CA THR A 92 2.90 -3.12 6.53
C THR A 92 2.75 -1.76 7.18
N PHE A 93 2.62 -0.72 6.36
CA PHE A 93 2.42 0.66 6.81
C PHE A 93 0.95 0.85 7.20
N THR A 94 0.71 1.05 8.49
CA THR A 94 -0.63 1.25 9.08
C THR A 94 -0.89 2.68 9.51
N ASN A 95 0.12 3.55 9.49
CA ASN A 95 0.01 4.96 9.84
C ASN A 95 0.16 5.84 8.59
N ALA A 96 -0.70 6.85 8.48
CA ALA A 96 -0.58 7.86 7.44
C ALA A 96 0.66 8.73 7.63
N GLY A 97 1.20 9.21 6.53
CA GLY A 97 2.40 10.03 6.53
C GLY A 97 3.46 9.54 5.56
N VAL A 98 4.67 10.08 5.68
CA VAL A 98 5.80 9.77 4.80
C VAL A 98 6.88 9.06 5.60
N THR A 99 7.18 7.83 5.21
CA THR A 99 8.27 7.02 5.78
C THR A 99 9.39 6.89 4.76
N ARG A 100 10.60 7.16 5.19
CA ARG A 100 11.81 6.91 4.42
C ARG A 100 12.35 5.53 4.81
N VAL A 101 12.56 4.67 3.81
CA VAL A 101 13.14 3.33 3.99
C VAL A 101 14.49 3.32 3.29
N THR A 102 15.58 3.26 4.06
CA THR A 102 16.95 3.31 3.53
C THR A 102 17.61 1.96 3.71
N LEU A 103 18.03 1.34 2.61
CA LEU A 103 18.93 0.21 2.61
C LEU A 103 20.37 0.73 2.65
N VAL A 104 21.14 0.20 3.57
CA VAL A 104 22.60 0.41 3.67
C VAL A 104 23.26 -0.96 3.61
N VAL A 105 24.20 -1.14 2.69
CA VAL A 105 24.96 -2.39 2.55
C VAL A 105 26.40 -2.16 2.93
N LYS A 106 26.91 -3.01 3.79
CA LYS A 106 28.32 -3.03 4.28
C LYS A 106 28.91 -4.41 4.07
N ILE A 107 30.21 -4.53 4.09
CA ILE A 107 30.88 -5.83 4.11
C ILE A 107 31.32 -6.12 5.55
N ASN A 108 31.07 -7.33 6.03
CA ASN A 108 31.45 -7.76 7.37
C ASN A 108 32.96 -7.55 7.60
N GLY A 109 33.29 -6.95 8.72
CA GLY A 109 34.67 -6.57 9.03
C GLY A 109 35.14 -5.24 8.42
N ASN A 110 34.31 -4.57 7.61
CA ASN A 110 34.55 -3.21 7.11
C ASN A 110 33.49 -2.25 7.69
N THR A 111 33.92 -1.03 8.03
CA THR A 111 33.02 0.04 8.53
C THR A 111 32.48 0.93 7.40
N GLU A 112 33.03 0.84 6.21
CA GLU A 112 32.61 1.65 5.08
C GLU A 112 31.32 1.10 4.45
N VAL A 113 30.45 2.01 4.03
CA VAL A 113 29.23 1.68 3.27
C VAL A 113 29.65 1.30 1.86
N LEU A 114 29.27 0.11 1.44
CA LEU A 114 29.49 -0.37 0.07
C LEU A 114 28.56 0.35 -0.90
N ASP A 115 27.25 0.36 -0.57
CA ASP A 115 26.20 0.99 -1.38
C ASP A 115 24.99 1.31 -0.50
N SER A 116 24.11 2.20 -0.99
CA SER A 116 22.88 2.55 -0.29
C SER A 116 21.80 3.04 -1.25
N ALA A 117 20.54 2.76 -0.93
CA ALA A 117 19.39 3.26 -1.65
C ALA A 117 18.27 3.66 -0.70
N THR A 118 17.37 4.53 -1.16
CA THR A 118 16.28 5.03 -0.33
C THR A 118 14.97 5.00 -1.09
N PHE A 119 13.93 4.42 -0.48
CA PHE A 119 12.53 4.50 -0.88
C PHE A 119 11.80 5.55 -0.05
N VAL A 120 10.86 6.25 -0.66
CA VAL A 120 9.95 7.17 0.01
C VAL A 120 8.55 6.58 -0.06
N VAL A 121 8.03 6.09 1.08
CA VAL A 121 6.70 5.49 1.17
C VAL A 121 5.73 6.52 1.74
N THR A 122 4.72 6.89 0.96
CA THR A 122 3.68 7.84 1.33
C THR A 122 2.35 7.10 1.52
N VAL A 123 1.83 7.13 2.74
CA VAL A 123 0.49 6.61 3.07
C VAL A 123 -0.47 7.77 3.24
N SER A 124 -1.58 7.72 2.51
CA SER A 124 -2.59 8.79 2.49
C SER A 124 -3.34 8.91 3.82
N GLU A 125 -3.87 10.13 4.11
CA GLU A 125 -4.80 10.36 5.21
C GLU A 125 -6.11 9.61 5.00
N SER A 126 -6.84 9.41 6.09
CA SER A 126 -8.10 8.67 6.05
C SER A 126 -9.27 9.50 5.52
N LYS A 127 -10.21 8.80 4.87
CA LYS A 127 -11.49 9.36 4.42
C LYS A 127 -12.60 8.34 4.61
N LEU A 128 -13.79 8.79 5.02
CA LEU A 128 -14.98 7.94 5.10
C LEU A 128 -16.25 8.77 4.89
N ILE A 129 -16.97 8.48 3.81
CA ILE A 129 -18.20 9.17 3.44
C ILE A 129 -19.27 8.13 3.09
N PHE A 130 -20.45 8.25 3.69
CA PHE A 130 -21.64 7.46 3.37
C PHE A 130 -22.66 8.26 2.57
N PRO A 131 -23.42 7.62 1.67
CA PRO A 131 -24.56 8.24 1.00
C PRO A 131 -25.70 8.51 2.01
N ASN A 132 -26.72 9.27 1.60
CA ASN A 132 -27.91 9.50 2.42
C ASN A 132 -29.05 8.51 2.12
N ALA A 133 -28.98 7.88 0.94
CA ALA A 133 -30.02 6.99 0.43
C ALA A 133 -29.42 5.92 -0.49
N PHE A 134 -30.18 4.85 -0.70
CA PHE A 134 -29.91 3.82 -1.70
C PHE A 134 -31.22 3.27 -2.23
N SER A 135 -31.16 2.62 -3.40
CA SER A 135 -32.34 2.15 -4.13
C SER A 135 -32.13 0.74 -4.68
N PRO A 136 -32.47 -0.32 -3.93
CA PRO A 136 -32.40 -1.69 -4.42
C PRO A 136 -33.62 -2.04 -5.27
N ASN A 137 -33.80 -1.35 -6.42
CA ASN A 137 -34.93 -1.46 -7.34
C ASN A 137 -34.63 -2.28 -8.61
N GLY A 138 -33.38 -2.79 -8.77
CA GLY A 138 -32.95 -3.60 -9.89
C GLY A 138 -32.42 -2.81 -11.10
N ASP A 139 -32.29 -1.48 -11.02
CA ASP A 139 -31.70 -0.63 -12.06
C ASP A 139 -30.16 -0.51 -12.02
N GLU A 140 -29.52 -1.26 -11.12
CA GLU A 140 -28.07 -1.26 -10.86
C GLU A 140 -27.50 0.05 -10.32
N LYS A 141 -28.33 1.08 -10.10
CA LYS A 141 -27.90 2.35 -9.51
C LYS A 141 -28.11 2.34 -8.00
N ASN A 142 -27.03 2.49 -7.25
CA ASN A 142 -27.05 2.50 -5.77
C ASN A 142 -27.86 1.32 -5.15
N PRO A 143 -27.62 0.07 -5.58
CA PRO A 143 -28.43 -1.08 -5.16
C PRO A 143 -28.18 -1.45 -3.69
N THR A 144 -27.07 -1.01 -3.12
CA THR A 144 -26.68 -1.30 -1.73
C THR A 144 -26.25 -0.05 -0.98
N PHE A 145 -26.43 -0.08 0.34
CA PHE A 145 -25.92 0.97 1.23
C PHE A 145 -24.54 0.61 1.75
N ARG A 146 -23.52 1.30 1.23
CA ARG A 146 -22.12 1.15 1.60
C ARG A 146 -21.41 2.51 1.60
N PRO A 147 -20.16 2.62 2.10
CA PRO A 147 -19.39 3.84 1.92
C PRO A 147 -19.32 4.26 0.45
N LYS A 148 -19.60 5.52 0.16
CA LYS A 148 -19.43 6.12 -1.17
C LYS A 148 -17.94 6.38 -1.46
N GLU A 149 -17.22 6.78 -0.42
CA GLU A 149 -15.79 7.02 -0.46
C GLU A 149 -15.18 6.54 0.86
N TYR A 150 -14.08 5.83 0.77
CA TYR A 150 -13.27 5.45 1.92
C TYR A 150 -11.80 5.35 1.49
N GLN A 151 -10.90 5.60 2.45
CA GLN A 151 -9.46 5.60 2.21
C GLN A 151 -8.73 5.43 3.54
N SER A 152 -7.63 4.68 3.55
CA SER A 152 -6.72 4.51 4.68
C SER A 152 -7.43 4.27 6.02
N LEU A 153 -8.41 3.36 6.03
CA LEU A 153 -9.07 2.90 7.25
C LEU A 153 -8.35 1.67 7.80
N VAL A 154 -7.96 1.71 9.07
CA VAL A 154 -7.30 0.59 9.77
C VAL A 154 -8.25 -0.19 10.67
N GLU A 155 -9.38 0.41 11.02
CA GLU A 155 -10.51 -0.24 11.70
C GLU A 155 -11.81 0.24 11.07
N PHE A 156 -12.76 -0.68 10.88
CA PHE A 156 -14.08 -0.35 10.36
C PHE A 156 -15.13 -1.32 10.89
N HIS A 157 -16.23 -0.78 11.41
CA HIS A 157 -17.37 -1.57 11.86
C HIS A 157 -18.65 -0.76 11.70
N ALA A 158 -19.60 -1.25 10.91
CA ALA A 158 -20.84 -0.56 10.61
C ALA A 158 -22.06 -1.46 10.84
N TYR A 159 -23.15 -0.83 11.26
CA TYR A 159 -24.41 -1.48 11.59
C TYR A 159 -25.58 -0.70 11.02
N ILE A 160 -26.61 -1.41 10.59
CA ILE A 160 -27.92 -0.85 10.23
C ILE A 160 -28.96 -1.28 11.25
N PHE A 161 -29.73 -0.32 11.73
CA PHE A 161 -30.85 -0.52 12.66
C PHE A 161 -32.16 -0.01 12.08
N ASN A 162 -33.25 -0.63 12.51
CA ASN A 162 -34.58 -0.08 12.31
C ASN A 162 -34.93 0.96 13.39
N ARG A 163 -36.11 1.62 13.27
CA ARG A 163 -36.58 2.65 14.22
C ARG A 163 -36.78 2.16 15.66
N TRP A 164 -36.88 0.85 15.86
CA TRP A 164 -37.03 0.25 17.21
C TRP A 164 -35.69 -0.19 17.81
N GLY A 165 -34.55 0.12 17.15
CA GLY A 165 -33.22 -0.26 17.58
C GLY A 165 -32.85 -1.72 17.32
N HIS A 166 -33.63 -2.44 16.51
CA HIS A 166 -33.30 -3.80 16.10
C HIS A 166 -32.25 -3.77 15.01
N LYS A 167 -31.10 -4.48 15.23
CA LYS A 167 -30.01 -4.61 14.25
C LYS A 167 -30.46 -5.48 13.08
N LEU A 168 -30.34 -4.95 11.86
CA LEU A 168 -30.71 -5.62 10.62
C LEU A 168 -29.50 -6.14 9.86
N TYR A 169 -28.39 -5.39 9.88
CA TYR A 169 -27.19 -5.70 9.13
C TYR A 169 -25.93 -5.23 9.86
N GLU A 170 -24.82 -5.90 9.58
CA GLU A 170 -23.51 -5.60 10.19
C GLU A 170 -22.41 -6.01 9.22
N TRP A 171 -21.38 -5.16 9.08
CA TRP A 171 -20.19 -5.50 8.29
C TRP A 171 -18.94 -4.79 8.82
N THR A 172 -17.76 -5.39 8.55
CA THR A 172 -16.46 -4.96 9.07
C THR A 172 -15.44 -4.63 7.97
N ASP A 173 -15.82 -4.79 6.72
CA ASP A 173 -14.98 -4.47 5.56
C ASP A 173 -15.66 -3.32 4.78
N PRO A 174 -15.01 -2.12 4.67
CA PRO A 174 -15.58 -0.99 3.93
C PRO A 174 -15.74 -1.26 2.43
N SER A 175 -15.00 -2.25 1.87
CA SER A 175 -15.07 -2.65 0.46
C SER A 175 -16.20 -3.61 0.16
N ALA A 176 -16.79 -4.22 1.19
CA ALA A 176 -17.92 -5.15 1.01
C ALA A 176 -19.12 -4.49 0.33
N ASP A 177 -19.98 -5.31 -0.29
CA ASP A 177 -21.16 -4.84 -1.03
C ASP A 177 -22.14 -4.00 -0.19
N GLY A 178 -22.05 -4.10 1.16
CA GLY A 178 -22.91 -3.35 2.06
C GLY A 178 -24.31 -3.97 2.23
N TRP A 179 -25.26 -3.17 2.73
CA TRP A 179 -26.61 -3.63 2.99
C TRP A 179 -27.52 -3.47 1.76
N ASP A 180 -28.14 -4.56 1.34
CA ASP A 180 -29.05 -4.65 0.17
C ASP A 180 -30.51 -4.32 0.47
N GLY A 181 -30.85 -3.89 1.69
CA GLY A 181 -32.23 -3.62 2.11
C GLY A 181 -33.03 -4.87 2.45
N THR A 182 -32.36 -5.98 2.78
CA THR A 182 -33.02 -7.21 3.27
C THR A 182 -32.72 -7.46 4.75
N PHE A 183 -33.57 -8.26 5.37
CA PHE A 183 -33.36 -8.86 6.69
C PHE A 183 -33.82 -10.30 6.67
N ASN A 184 -32.95 -11.24 7.06
CA ASN A 184 -33.18 -12.69 6.97
C ASN A 184 -33.65 -13.14 5.58
N GLY A 185 -33.05 -12.58 4.50
CA GLY A 185 -33.35 -12.90 3.10
C GLY A 185 -34.70 -12.35 2.60
N LYS A 186 -35.37 -11.48 3.36
CA LYS A 186 -36.62 -10.84 2.94
C LYS A 186 -36.42 -9.33 2.84
N PRO A 187 -36.94 -8.68 1.77
CA PRO A 187 -36.93 -7.23 1.65
C PRO A 187 -37.64 -6.55 2.83
N VAL A 188 -36.99 -5.55 3.44
CA VAL A 188 -37.63 -4.70 4.44
C VAL A 188 -38.43 -3.58 3.75
N LYS A 189 -39.35 -2.92 4.44
CA LYS A 189 -40.19 -1.84 3.88
C LYS A 189 -39.33 -0.61 3.55
N ASP A 190 -39.72 0.13 2.54
CA ASP A 190 -39.16 1.45 2.25
C ASP A 190 -39.33 2.38 3.44
N GLY A 191 -38.36 3.26 3.64
CA GLY A 191 -38.37 4.19 4.74
C GLY A 191 -36.99 4.50 5.31
N VAL A 192 -36.98 5.05 6.53
CA VAL A 192 -35.77 5.49 7.21
C VAL A 192 -35.23 4.40 8.13
N TYR A 193 -33.94 4.12 7.98
CA TYR A 193 -33.13 3.25 8.81
C TYR A 193 -31.99 4.07 9.42
N PHE A 194 -31.17 3.47 10.27
CA PHE A 194 -30.14 4.18 11.02
C PHE A 194 -28.81 3.47 10.89
N LEU A 195 -27.81 4.20 10.39
CA LEU A 195 -26.41 3.79 10.39
C LEU A 195 -25.76 4.14 11.74
N LEU A 196 -25.05 3.18 12.30
CA LEU A 196 -24.02 3.40 13.30
C LEU A 196 -22.72 2.84 12.73
N CYS A 197 -21.72 3.70 12.54
CA CYS A 197 -20.40 3.26 12.09
C CYS A 197 -19.33 3.77 13.05
N LYS A 198 -18.42 2.88 13.42
CA LYS A 198 -17.18 3.19 14.13
C LYS A 198 -16.02 2.78 13.22
N ALA A 199 -15.10 3.71 12.98
CA ALA A 199 -13.92 3.45 12.19
C ALA A 199 -12.74 4.25 12.73
N LYS A 200 -11.53 3.83 12.37
CA LYS A 200 -10.29 4.53 12.70
C LYS A 200 -9.45 4.66 11.43
N GLY A 201 -8.97 5.85 11.20
CA GLY A 201 -8.06 6.17 10.12
C GLY A 201 -6.60 5.92 10.47
N ALA A 202 -5.78 5.71 9.47
CA ALA A 202 -4.33 5.61 9.59
C ALA A 202 -3.68 6.91 10.13
N ASP A 203 -4.35 8.05 9.94
CA ASP A 203 -4.00 9.36 10.48
C ASP A 203 -4.42 9.56 11.95
N GLY A 204 -4.94 8.51 12.59
CA GLY A 204 -5.44 8.54 13.97
C GLY A 204 -6.86 9.12 14.12
N ARG A 205 -7.50 9.58 13.02
CA ARG A 205 -8.86 10.10 13.04
C ARG A 205 -9.85 9.02 13.44
N VAL A 206 -10.72 9.32 14.41
CA VAL A 206 -11.78 8.43 14.87
C VAL A 206 -13.10 8.87 14.26
N TYR A 207 -13.76 7.96 13.56
CA TYR A 207 -15.08 8.15 12.97
C TYR A 207 -16.14 7.50 13.84
N ASN A 208 -17.07 8.31 14.36
CA ASN A 208 -18.27 7.86 15.08
C ASN A 208 -19.48 8.40 14.32
N ILE A 209 -19.87 7.73 13.25
CA ILE A 209 -20.93 8.19 12.35
C ILE A 209 -22.26 7.62 12.80
N ARG A 210 -23.24 8.53 13.01
CA ARG A 210 -24.66 8.20 13.18
C ARG A 210 -25.42 8.96 12.12
N LYS A 211 -26.19 8.25 11.32
CA LYS A 211 -26.80 8.84 10.13
C LYS A 211 -28.10 8.12 9.76
N ASP A 212 -29.08 8.88 9.28
CA ASP A 212 -30.26 8.34 8.66
C ASP A 212 -29.91 7.74 7.28
N VAL A 213 -30.55 6.62 6.99
CA VAL A 213 -30.42 5.86 5.73
C VAL A 213 -31.78 5.73 5.10
N ASN A 214 -32.00 6.39 3.97
CA ASN A 214 -33.27 6.31 3.23
C ASN A 214 -33.21 5.14 2.24
N LEU A 215 -34.11 4.17 2.41
CA LEU A 215 -34.32 3.08 1.46
C LEU A 215 -35.51 3.42 0.57
N LEU A 216 -35.29 3.51 -0.75
CA LEU A 216 -36.24 4.07 -1.73
C LEU A 216 -36.33 3.14 -2.96
N ARG A 217 -37.15 2.09 -2.94
CA ARG A 217 -37.33 1.19 -4.09
C ARG A 217 -38.21 1.76 -5.21
N GLY A 218 -39.10 2.68 -4.86
CA GLY A 218 -39.99 3.33 -5.81
C GLY A 218 -39.39 4.50 -6.58
N TYR A 219 -38.13 4.87 -6.31
CA TYR A 219 -37.46 5.97 -6.97
C TYR A 219 -36.86 5.46 -8.30
N LEU A 220 -37.48 5.86 -9.43
CA LEU A 220 -36.87 5.78 -10.75
C LEU A 220 -36.27 7.15 -11.04
N GLU A 221 -34.97 7.26 -11.28
CA GLU A 221 -34.39 8.48 -11.85
C GLU A 221 -35.06 8.71 -13.23
N ASP A 222 -35.77 9.82 -13.35
CA ASP A 222 -36.24 10.27 -14.67
C ASP A 222 -35.02 10.54 -15.56
N THR A 223 -34.76 9.64 -16.49
CA THR A 223 -33.70 9.77 -17.50
C THR A 223 -34.05 10.78 -18.62
N ASN A 224 -35.08 11.61 -18.41
CA ASN A 224 -35.52 12.61 -19.36
C ASN A 224 -35.16 14.02 -18.88
N ASN A 225 -33.88 14.38 -18.94
CA ASN A 225 -33.43 15.76 -19.11
C ASN A 225 -32.30 15.75 -20.14
N GLU A 226 -32.71 15.81 -21.42
CA GLU A 226 -31.90 16.36 -22.48
C GLU A 226 -31.75 17.89 -22.32
#